data_5aaf9a2a12b54b245f3ed62ce48d8ae9
#
_entry.id   5aaf9a2a12b54b245f3ed62ce48d8ae9
#
_cell.length_a   1.000
_cell.length_b   1.000
_cell.length_c   1.000
_cell.angle_alpha   90.00
_cell.angle_beta   90.00
_cell.angle_gamma   90.00
#
_symmetry.space_group_name_H-M   'P 1'
#
loop_
_entity.id
_entity.type
_entity.pdbx_description
1 polymer ?
#
loop_
_entity_poly.entity_id
_entity_poly.type
_entity_poly.pdbx_seq_one_letter_code
_entity_poly.pdbx_strand_id
1 'polypeptide(L)'
;SKLGIRDVEFTAEREYGTYHPGRCARILTREKVTGRNPEEAEWVELGIMGEFHPDVTEKYGIGTRCCRAELMLNVITEMADMEKVYYPLPKYPATSRDIALVVDEEMTVGEIQKVIRKAGGKLLKKIELFDVYRGPQVGENKKSVAFALTYRHDGKTLTDEDVNAVHNKILTNLKEKLDVVLRDI
;
A
#
# COMPACT_ATOMS: atom_id res chain seq x y z
N SER A 1 -13.05 -1.10 0.92
CA SER A 1 -13.62 -0.06 1.80
C SER A 1 -15.09 -0.35 2.07
N LYS A 2 -15.59 0.00 3.27
CA LYS A 2 -17.04 -0.12 3.60
C LYS A 2 -17.89 0.89 2.83
N LEU A 3 -17.28 2.00 2.41
CA LEU A 3 -17.90 3.07 1.62
C LEU A 3 -17.77 2.87 0.11
N GLY A 4 -17.27 1.73 -0.35
CA GLY A 4 -17.08 1.46 -1.78
C GLY A 4 -15.99 2.28 -2.46
N ILE A 5 -15.34 3.22 -1.76
CA ILE A 5 -14.22 4.00 -2.32
C ILE A 5 -13.07 3.05 -2.65
N ARG A 6 -12.63 3.09 -3.91
CA ARG A 6 -11.55 2.25 -4.46
C ARG A 6 -10.34 3.12 -4.78
N ASP A 7 -9.23 2.47 -5.12
CA ASP A 7 -8.00 3.12 -5.58
C ASP A 7 -7.51 4.25 -4.65
N VAL A 8 -7.51 3.97 -3.33
CA VAL A 8 -6.97 4.90 -2.34
C VAL A 8 -5.44 4.85 -2.39
N GLU A 9 -4.83 6.02 -2.58
CA GLU A 9 -3.38 6.21 -2.58
C GLU A 9 -2.96 7.17 -1.46
N PHE A 10 -1.78 6.94 -0.90
CA PHE A 10 -1.17 7.79 0.11
C PHE A 10 0.08 8.44 -0.47
N THR A 11 0.11 9.77 -0.45
CA THR A 11 1.26 10.55 -0.93
C THR A 11 1.91 11.25 0.25
N ALA A 12 3.23 11.16 0.38
CA ALA A 12 3.95 11.82 1.47
C ALA A 12 3.73 13.34 1.43
N GLU A 13 3.43 13.92 2.60
CA GLU A 13 3.28 15.36 2.78
C GLU A 13 4.32 15.84 3.81
N ARG A 14 5.12 16.84 3.44
CA ARG A 14 6.26 17.29 4.25
C ARG A 14 6.16 18.75 4.71
N GLU A 15 5.23 19.50 4.12
CA GLU A 15 5.15 20.96 4.30
C GLU A 15 4.01 21.39 5.23
N TYR A 16 3.13 20.46 5.62
CA TYR A 16 2.00 20.77 6.48
C TYR A 16 2.45 20.87 7.95
N GLY A 17 2.76 22.08 8.40
CA GLY A 17 3.45 22.38 9.67
C GLY A 17 2.83 21.83 10.96
N THR A 18 1.57 21.39 10.94
CA THR A 18 0.93 20.75 12.10
C THR A 18 1.38 19.30 12.30
N TYR A 19 1.84 18.64 11.23
CA TYR A 19 2.25 17.25 11.24
C TYR A 19 3.77 17.09 11.13
N HIS A 20 4.25 15.95 11.61
CA HIS A 20 5.64 15.57 11.49
C HIS A 20 6.01 15.36 10.00
N PRO A 21 7.05 16.03 9.46
CA PRO A 21 7.34 16.03 8.00
C PRO A 21 7.69 14.67 7.42
N GLY A 22 8.16 13.73 8.26
CA GLY A 22 8.46 12.36 7.83
C GLY A 22 7.33 11.35 8.11
N ARG A 23 6.18 11.80 8.66
CA ARG A 23 5.09 10.91 9.11
C ARG A 23 3.71 11.51 8.83
N CYS A 24 3.58 12.13 7.67
CA CYS A 24 2.35 12.73 7.20
C CYS A 24 2.09 12.31 5.75
N ALA A 25 0.83 12.08 5.41
CA ALA A 25 0.42 11.72 4.06
C ALA A 25 -0.93 12.33 3.70
N ARG A 26 -1.07 12.79 2.46
CA ARG A 26 -2.36 13.07 1.82
C ARG A 26 -3.02 11.76 1.42
N ILE A 27 -4.32 11.69 1.59
CA ILE A 27 -5.15 10.55 1.19
C ILE A 27 -5.87 10.94 -0.09
N LEU A 28 -5.59 10.23 -1.16
CA LEU A 28 -6.14 10.49 -2.47
C LEU A 28 -6.99 9.32 -2.95
N THR A 29 -7.99 9.60 -3.78
CA THR A 29 -8.73 8.58 -4.54
C THR A 29 -8.91 9.03 -5.98
N ARG A 30 -9.28 8.10 -6.86
CA ARG A 30 -9.66 8.46 -8.22
C ARG A 30 -11.09 8.96 -8.27
N GLU A 31 -11.33 10.00 -9.07
CA GLU A 31 -12.66 10.52 -9.35
C GLU A 31 -13.56 9.42 -9.92
N LYS A 32 -14.85 9.43 -9.56
CA LYS A 32 -15.85 8.58 -10.17
C LYS A 32 -16.20 9.13 -11.55
N VAL A 33 -15.62 8.56 -12.58
CA VAL A 33 -15.94 8.96 -13.95
C VAL A 33 -16.87 7.95 -14.59
N THR A 34 -18.08 8.38 -14.90
CA THR A 34 -19.05 7.57 -15.66
C THR A 34 -18.73 7.69 -17.15
N GLY A 35 -18.38 6.57 -17.78
CA GLY A 35 -18.22 6.51 -19.25
C GLY A 35 -16.86 6.94 -19.81
N ARG A 36 -15.85 7.18 -18.96
CA ARG A 36 -14.46 7.43 -19.36
C ARG A 36 -13.54 6.29 -18.94
N ASN A 37 -12.35 6.23 -19.52
CA ASN A 37 -11.31 5.30 -19.11
C ASN A 37 -10.89 5.61 -17.66
N PRO A 38 -10.88 4.61 -16.74
CA PRO A 38 -10.46 4.81 -15.34
C PRO A 38 -9.04 5.37 -15.18
N GLU A 39 -8.17 5.19 -16.18
CA GLU A 39 -6.80 5.72 -16.17
C GLU A 39 -6.74 7.24 -16.39
N GLU A 40 -7.80 7.83 -16.95
CA GLU A 40 -7.92 9.27 -17.21
C GLU A 40 -8.60 10.03 -16.06
N ALA A 41 -9.08 9.32 -15.03
CA ALA A 41 -9.71 9.91 -13.87
C ALA A 41 -8.69 10.71 -13.03
N GLU A 42 -9.06 11.92 -12.65
CA GLU A 42 -8.23 12.77 -11.81
C GLU A 42 -8.12 12.24 -10.37
N TRP A 43 -7.04 12.61 -9.71
CA TRP A 43 -6.86 12.34 -8.30
C TRP A 43 -7.55 13.40 -7.46
N VAL A 44 -8.41 12.96 -6.55
CA VAL A 44 -9.17 13.82 -5.64
C VAL A 44 -8.68 13.58 -4.21
N GLU A 45 -8.43 14.65 -3.47
CA GLU A 45 -8.01 14.55 -2.08
C GLU A 45 -9.21 14.23 -1.19
N LEU A 46 -9.07 13.15 -0.40
CA LEU A 46 -10.02 12.76 0.65
C LEU A 46 -9.67 13.37 2.01
N GLY A 47 -8.42 13.79 2.17
CA GLY A 47 -7.92 14.36 3.41
C GLY A 47 -6.45 14.11 3.64
N ILE A 48 -6.02 14.37 4.87
CA ILE A 48 -4.64 14.25 5.33
C ILE A 48 -4.59 13.46 6.64
N MET A 49 -3.51 12.69 6.84
CA MET A 49 -3.27 11.98 8.08
C MET A 49 -1.79 11.95 8.45
N GLY A 50 -1.50 11.95 9.73
CA GLY A 50 -0.11 11.88 10.19
C GLY A 50 0.04 11.92 11.70
N GLU A 51 1.29 11.88 12.14
CA GLU A 51 1.71 12.14 13.50
C GLU A 51 1.83 13.66 13.71
N PHE A 52 1.35 14.20 14.81
CA PHE A 52 1.56 15.62 15.12
C PHE A 52 3.04 15.96 15.23
N HIS A 53 3.38 17.18 14.82
CA HIS A 53 4.73 17.69 15.03
C HIS A 53 5.05 17.73 16.53
N PRO A 54 6.27 17.34 16.96
CA PRO A 54 6.65 17.37 18.38
C PRO A 54 6.41 18.72 19.06
N ASP A 55 6.69 19.83 18.38
CA ASP A 55 6.46 21.19 18.92
C ASP A 55 4.97 21.47 19.22
N VAL A 56 4.08 20.84 18.43
CA VAL A 56 2.63 20.96 18.67
C VAL A 56 2.24 20.17 19.91
N THR A 57 2.68 18.92 20.00
CA THR A 57 2.36 18.08 21.17
C THR A 57 2.92 18.65 22.46
N GLU A 58 4.14 19.21 22.43
CA GLU A 58 4.76 19.87 23.58
C GLU A 58 3.95 21.07 24.08
N LYS A 59 3.50 21.96 23.16
CA LYS A 59 2.66 23.12 23.52
C LYS A 59 1.35 22.74 24.21
N TYR A 60 0.81 21.56 23.90
CA TYR A 60 -0.43 21.05 24.52
C TYR A 60 -0.17 20.11 25.69
N GLY A 61 1.07 19.91 26.13
CA GLY A 61 1.44 19.02 27.22
C GLY A 61 1.21 17.54 26.94
N ILE A 62 1.22 17.14 25.67
CA ILE A 62 1.02 15.74 25.24
C ILE A 62 2.37 15.04 25.20
N GLY A 63 2.68 14.20 26.19
CA GLY A 63 3.96 13.49 26.33
C GLY A 63 4.10 12.22 25.50
N THR A 64 3.13 11.91 24.62
CA THR A 64 3.14 10.71 23.80
C THR A 64 2.91 11.03 22.32
N ARG A 65 3.28 10.09 21.44
CA ARG A 65 2.95 10.24 20.02
C ARG A 65 1.44 10.28 19.81
N CYS A 66 0.98 11.25 19.06
CA CYS A 66 -0.43 11.42 18.75
C CYS A 66 -0.61 11.49 17.23
N CYS A 67 -1.46 10.62 16.68
CA CYS A 67 -1.81 10.60 15.27
C CYS A 67 -3.21 11.20 15.08
N ARG A 68 -3.38 11.91 13.97
CA ARG A 68 -4.64 12.54 13.57
C ARG A 68 -4.91 12.27 12.10
N ALA A 69 -6.19 12.21 11.73
CA ALA A 69 -6.64 12.33 10.36
C ALA A 69 -7.70 13.44 10.25
N GLU A 70 -7.59 14.25 9.21
CA GLU A 70 -8.60 15.22 8.80
C GLU A 70 -9.17 14.75 7.47
N LEU A 71 -10.48 14.55 7.40
CA LEU A 71 -11.15 13.99 6.24
C LEU A 71 -12.20 14.95 5.71
N MET A 72 -12.24 15.14 4.40
CA MET A 72 -13.23 15.96 3.71
C MET A 72 -14.53 15.17 3.53
N LEU A 73 -15.46 15.32 4.47
CA LEU A 73 -16.68 14.52 4.51
C LEU A 73 -17.54 14.68 3.24
N ASN A 74 -17.64 15.90 2.69
CA ASN A 74 -18.33 16.16 1.46
C ASN A 74 -17.76 15.34 0.29
N VAL A 75 -16.43 15.34 0.13
CA VAL A 75 -15.74 14.57 -0.91
C VAL A 75 -15.92 13.06 -0.70
N ILE A 76 -15.80 12.59 0.55
CA ILE A 76 -16.03 11.19 0.90
C ILE A 76 -17.45 10.76 0.54
N THR A 77 -18.45 11.59 0.84
CA THR A 77 -19.87 11.30 0.51
C THR A 77 -20.08 11.23 -0.99
N GLU A 78 -19.45 12.12 -1.75
CA GLU A 78 -19.50 12.16 -3.20
C GLU A 78 -18.82 10.95 -3.85
N MET A 79 -17.66 10.55 -3.30
CA MET A 79 -16.88 9.40 -3.77
C MET A 79 -17.44 8.06 -3.26
N ALA A 80 -18.29 8.06 -2.24
CA ALA A 80 -18.85 6.83 -1.69
C ALA A 80 -19.74 6.09 -2.71
N ASP A 81 -19.63 4.77 -2.74
CA ASP A 81 -20.47 3.87 -3.50
C ASP A 81 -21.08 2.86 -2.54
N MET A 82 -22.38 3.07 -2.27
CA MET A 82 -23.12 2.24 -1.32
C MET A 82 -23.74 1.02 -1.98
N GLU A 83 -23.66 0.90 -3.31
CA GLU A 83 -24.12 -0.29 -4.01
C GLU A 83 -23.22 -1.48 -3.70
N LYS A 84 -23.80 -2.51 -3.11
CA LYS A 84 -23.11 -3.77 -2.83
C LYS A 84 -23.33 -4.73 -3.99
N VAL A 85 -22.33 -4.89 -4.82
CA VAL A 85 -22.32 -5.90 -5.87
C VAL A 85 -21.93 -7.25 -5.25
N TYR A 86 -22.75 -8.27 -5.52
CA TYR A 86 -22.40 -9.63 -5.12
C TYR A 86 -21.23 -10.16 -5.97
N TYR A 87 -20.17 -10.55 -5.31
CA TYR A 87 -19.06 -11.26 -5.94
C TYR A 87 -19.13 -12.73 -5.52
N PRO A 88 -19.28 -13.67 -6.48
CA PRO A 88 -19.28 -15.09 -6.15
C PRO A 88 -17.96 -15.51 -5.48
N LEU A 89 -18.06 -16.45 -4.56
CA LEU A 89 -16.86 -17.02 -3.94
C LEU A 89 -15.98 -17.67 -5.00
N PRO A 90 -14.66 -17.51 -4.86
CA PRO A 90 -13.72 -18.12 -5.81
C PRO A 90 -13.85 -19.65 -5.83
N LYS A 91 -13.95 -20.22 -7.02
CA LYS A 91 -14.04 -21.67 -7.21
C LYS A 91 -12.73 -22.41 -6.98
N TYR A 92 -11.59 -21.71 -7.18
CA TYR A 92 -10.27 -22.33 -7.12
C TYR A 92 -9.48 -21.79 -5.92
N PRO A 93 -8.65 -22.64 -5.27
CA PRO A 93 -7.88 -22.23 -4.11
C PRO A 93 -6.83 -21.17 -4.48
N ALA A 94 -6.44 -20.37 -3.49
CA ALA A 94 -5.33 -19.45 -3.59
C ALA A 94 -4.08 -20.08 -2.98
N THR A 95 -2.90 -19.68 -3.49
CA THR A 95 -1.58 -20.03 -2.93
C THR A 95 -0.93 -18.75 -2.42
N SER A 96 -0.32 -18.80 -1.24
CA SER A 96 0.45 -17.68 -0.69
C SER A 96 1.95 -17.95 -0.77
N ARG A 97 2.73 -16.86 -0.94
CA ARG A 97 4.19 -16.84 -0.81
C ARG A 97 4.57 -15.56 -0.08
N ASP A 98 5.50 -15.70 0.85
CA ASP A 98 6.02 -14.56 1.60
C ASP A 98 7.34 -14.09 0.99
N ILE A 99 7.58 -12.79 1.07
CA ILE A 99 8.85 -12.17 0.70
C ILE A 99 9.28 -11.22 1.80
N ALA A 100 10.55 -11.20 2.12
CA ALA A 100 11.14 -10.17 2.96
C ALA A 100 12.22 -9.42 2.18
N LEU A 101 12.21 -8.10 2.30
CA LEU A 101 13.06 -7.20 1.55
C LEU A 101 13.80 -6.29 2.55
N VAL A 102 15.10 -6.14 2.39
CA VAL A 102 15.86 -5.07 3.05
C VAL A 102 15.93 -3.90 2.08
N VAL A 103 15.45 -2.76 2.52
CA VAL A 103 15.33 -1.53 1.73
C VAL A 103 15.82 -0.33 2.54
N ASP A 104 16.10 0.77 1.85
CA ASP A 104 16.45 2.02 2.51
C ASP A 104 15.27 2.55 3.34
N GLU A 105 15.57 3.22 4.46
CA GLU A 105 14.52 3.74 5.38
C GLU A 105 13.57 4.70 4.69
N GLU A 106 14.06 5.49 3.72
CA GLU A 106 13.25 6.45 2.97
C GLU A 106 12.30 5.80 1.94
N MET A 107 12.61 4.56 1.50
CA MET A 107 11.77 3.86 0.51
C MET A 107 10.39 3.57 1.08
N THR A 108 9.35 4.01 0.39
CA THR A 108 7.98 3.81 0.86
C THR A 108 7.44 2.42 0.53
N VAL A 109 6.58 1.90 1.41
CA VAL A 109 5.85 0.63 1.16
C VAL A 109 5.04 0.70 -0.13
N GLY A 110 4.48 1.88 -0.44
CA GLY A 110 3.69 2.10 -1.66
C GLY A 110 4.49 1.91 -2.94
N GLU A 111 5.75 2.37 -2.99
CA GLU A 111 6.65 2.16 -4.13
C GLU A 111 6.92 0.68 -4.36
N ILE A 112 7.21 -0.06 -3.30
CA ILE A 112 7.42 -1.51 -3.36
C ILE A 112 6.16 -2.21 -3.87
N GLN A 113 5.00 -1.89 -3.31
CA GLN A 113 3.72 -2.46 -3.73
C GLN A 113 3.37 -2.16 -5.19
N LYS A 114 3.70 -0.97 -5.70
CA LYS A 114 3.50 -0.62 -7.12
C LYS A 114 4.30 -1.54 -8.05
N VAL A 115 5.56 -1.82 -7.71
CA VAL A 115 6.40 -2.75 -8.48
C VAL A 115 5.86 -4.18 -8.40
N ILE A 116 5.52 -4.66 -7.19
CA ILE A 116 4.95 -6.00 -6.99
C ILE A 116 3.66 -6.16 -7.81
N ARG A 117 2.73 -5.20 -7.72
CA ARG A 117 1.45 -5.23 -8.42
C ARG A 117 1.62 -5.28 -9.93
N LYS A 118 2.51 -4.44 -10.48
CA LYS A 118 2.81 -4.39 -11.91
C LYS A 118 3.41 -5.70 -12.42
N ALA A 119 4.34 -6.29 -11.66
CA ALA A 119 5.01 -7.53 -12.04
C ALA A 119 4.12 -8.77 -11.88
N GLY A 120 3.29 -8.80 -10.82
CA GLY A 120 2.40 -9.92 -10.48
C GLY A 120 1.19 -10.08 -11.41
N GLY A 121 0.76 -8.98 -12.05
CA GLY A 121 -0.32 -8.99 -13.02
C GLY A 121 -1.62 -9.61 -12.51
N LYS A 122 -2.36 -10.29 -13.39
CA LYS A 122 -3.71 -10.83 -13.09
C LYS A 122 -3.73 -11.97 -12.07
N LEU A 123 -2.64 -12.71 -11.92
CA LEU A 123 -2.54 -13.83 -10.99
C LEU A 123 -2.35 -13.37 -9.54
N LEU A 124 -1.75 -12.22 -9.32
CA LEU A 124 -1.58 -11.64 -8.00
C LEU A 124 -2.88 -10.98 -7.55
N LYS A 125 -3.55 -11.57 -6.57
CA LYS A 125 -4.86 -11.10 -6.06
C LYS A 125 -4.73 -10.20 -4.83
N LYS A 126 -3.73 -10.44 -3.96
CA LYS A 126 -3.55 -9.68 -2.72
C LYS A 126 -2.07 -9.46 -2.43
N ILE A 127 -1.77 -8.28 -1.91
CA ILE A 127 -0.47 -7.92 -1.33
C ILE A 127 -0.77 -7.45 0.08
N GLU A 128 -0.18 -8.08 1.07
CA GLU A 128 -0.40 -7.76 2.48
C GLU A 128 0.94 -7.53 3.15
N LEU A 129 1.16 -6.31 3.64
CA LEU A 129 2.28 -6.00 4.51
C LEU A 129 1.98 -6.57 5.89
N PHE A 130 2.82 -7.44 6.41
CA PHE A 130 2.59 -8.02 7.74
C PHE A 130 3.71 -7.69 8.74
N ASP A 131 4.89 -7.28 8.27
CA ASP A 131 5.97 -6.87 9.17
C ASP A 131 6.83 -5.74 8.60
N VAL A 132 7.29 -4.85 9.50
CA VAL A 132 8.30 -3.82 9.23
C VAL A 132 9.28 -3.79 10.39
N TYR A 133 10.46 -4.35 10.18
CA TYR A 133 11.48 -4.45 11.20
C TYR A 133 12.59 -3.41 10.98
N ARG A 134 12.98 -2.76 12.10
CA ARG A 134 14.11 -1.84 12.20
C ARG A 134 15.02 -2.32 13.31
N GLY A 135 16.27 -2.58 13.01
CA GLY A 135 17.21 -3.03 14.02
C GLY A 135 18.59 -3.39 13.45
N PRO A 136 19.53 -3.77 14.31
CA PRO A 136 20.93 -3.98 13.92
C PRO A 136 21.15 -4.99 12.79
N GLN A 137 20.22 -5.94 12.63
CA GLN A 137 20.32 -7.02 11.65
C GLN A 137 20.10 -6.54 10.19
N VAL A 138 19.51 -5.38 9.98
CA VAL A 138 19.23 -4.84 8.64
C VAL A 138 20.20 -3.74 8.24
N GLY A 139 21.04 -3.27 9.15
CA GLY A 139 22.02 -2.21 8.94
C GLY A 139 21.46 -0.81 9.24
N GLU A 140 22.36 0.17 9.26
CA GLU A 140 22.01 1.58 9.48
C GLU A 140 21.25 2.13 8.28
N ASN A 141 20.25 2.99 8.53
CA ASN A 141 19.39 3.62 7.53
C ASN A 141 18.63 2.62 6.63
N LYS A 142 18.42 1.39 7.12
CA LYS A 142 17.66 0.36 6.42
C LYS A 142 16.53 -0.19 7.28
N LYS A 143 15.51 -0.73 6.60
CA LYS A 143 14.42 -1.48 7.21
C LYS A 143 14.17 -2.76 6.44
N SER A 144 13.67 -3.78 7.13
CA SER A 144 13.12 -4.98 6.51
C SER A 144 11.61 -4.84 6.40
N VAL A 145 11.06 -5.13 5.22
CA VAL A 145 9.62 -5.11 4.94
C VAL A 145 9.20 -6.48 4.46
N ALA A 146 8.19 -7.07 5.09
CA ALA A 146 7.71 -8.40 4.75
C ALA A 146 6.27 -8.36 4.21
N PHE A 147 6.06 -9.02 3.07
CA PHE A 147 4.78 -9.09 2.38
C PHE A 147 4.34 -10.53 2.18
N ALA A 148 3.05 -10.79 2.41
CA ALA A 148 2.37 -11.99 1.95
C ALA A 148 1.70 -11.71 0.60
N LEU A 149 2.05 -12.51 -0.41
CA LEU A 149 1.57 -12.40 -1.78
C LEU A 149 0.61 -13.56 -2.07
N THR A 150 -0.66 -13.25 -2.34
CA THR A 150 -1.68 -14.25 -2.63
C THR A 150 -1.93 -14.36 -4.12
N TYR A 151 -1.74 -15.55 -4.67
CA TYR A 151 -1.91 -15.86 -6.08
C TYR A 151 -3.16 -16.72 -6.29
N ARG A 152 -3.92 -16.45 -7.33
CA ARG A 152 -5.07 -17.25 -7.75
C ARG A 152 -5.40 -16.99 -9.22
N HIS A 153 -5.85 -18.04 -9.91
CA HIS A 153 -6.44 -17.95 -11.23
C HIS A 153 -7.96 -18.19 -11.12
N ASP A 154 -8.76 -17.45 -11.91
CA ASP A 154 -10.23 -17.52 -11.82
C ASP A 154 -10.83 -18.73 -12.55
N GLY A 155 -10.04 -19.40 -13.44
CA GLY A 155 -10.46 -20.51 -14.28
C GLY A 155 -9.79 -21.87 -14.01
N LYS A 156 -8.74 -21.92 -13.17
CA LYS A 156 -8.02 -23.17 -12.85
C LYS A 156 -7.30 -23.09 -11.50
N THR A 157 -6.97 -24.25 -10.93
CA THR A 157 -6.01 -24.34 -9.83
C THR A 157 -4.62 -24.03 -10.37
N LEU A 158 -3.84 -23.19 -9.67
CA LEU A 158 -2.45 -22.90 -10.03
C LEU A 158 -1.55 -24.06 -9.60
N THR A 159 -0.57 -24.40 -10.48
CA THR A 159 0.54 -25.28 -10.11
C THR A 159 1.66 -24.48 -9.43
N ASP A 160 2.58 -25.17 -8.77
CA ASP A 160 3.75 -24.51 -8.18
C ASP A 160 4.61 -23.82 -9.25
N GLU A 161 4.69 -24.39 -10.45
CA GLU A 161 5.41 -23.78 -11.58
C GLU A 161 4.75 -22.47 -12.03
N ASP A 162 3.40 -22.44 -12.15
CA ASP A 162 2.64 -21.23 -12.47
C ASP A 162 2.93 -20.11 -11.45
N VAL A 163 2.93 -20.44 -10.15
CA VAL A 163 3.17 -19.51 -9.05
C VAL A 163 4.63 -19.04 -9.06
N ASN A 164 5.59 -19.96 -9.16
CA ASN A 164 7.01 -19.66 -9.13
C ASN A 164 7.43 -18.75 -10.30
N ALA A 165 6.86 -18.95 -11.48
CA ALA A 165 7.14 -18.11 -12.64
C ALA A 165 6.78 -16.63 -12.38
N VAL A 166 5.59 -16.36 -11.81
CA VAL A 166 5.16 -15.01 -11.49
C VAL A 166 5.92 -14.46 -10.28
N HIS A 167 6.15 -15.28 -9.26
CA HIS A 167 6.90 -14.92 -8.08
C HIS A 167 8.33 -14.49 -8.42
N ASN A 168 9.05 -15.27 -9.19
CA ASN A 168 10.40 -14.95 -9.66
C ASN A 168 10.43 -13.67 -10.50
N LYS A 169 9.42 -13.45 -11.34
CA LYS A 169 9.28 -12.19 -12.07
C LYS A 169 9.13 -10.98 -11.14
N ILE A 170 8.37 -11.12 -10.04
CA ILE A 170 8.25 -10.08 -9.02
C ILE A 170 9.61 -9.82 -8.39
N LEU A 171 10.31 -10.86 -7.93
CA LEU A 171 11.62 -10.74 -7.30
C LEU A 171 12.66 -10.07 -8.21
N THR A 172 12.71 -10.46 -9.49
CA THR A 172 13.59 -9.84 -10.48
C THR A 172 13.28 -8.35 -10.66
N ASN A 173 11.99 -7.99 -10.83
CA ASN A 173 11.60 -6.59 -10.98
C ASN A 173 11.90 -5.74 -9.73
N LEU A 174 11.76 -6.31 -8.54
CA LEU A 174 12.10 -5.62 -7.29
C LEU A 174 13.60 -5.32 -7.22
N LYS A 175 14.46 -6.29 -7.56
CA LYS A 175 15.92 -6.12 -7.60
C LYS A 175 16.33 -5.08 -8.65
N GLU A 176 15.80 -5.20 -9.87
CA GLU A 176 16.20 -4.32 -10.98
C GLU A 176 15.73 -2.86 -10.82
N LYS A 177 14.57 -2.63 -10.22
CA LYS A 177 13.96 -1.30 -10.16
C LYS A 177 14.19 -0.54 -8.86
N LEU A 178 14.37 -1.27 -7.76
CA LEU A 178 14.44 -0.68 -6.42
C LEU A 178 15.75 -1.03 -5.70
N ASP A 179 16.65 -1.77 -6.33
CA ASP A 179 17.94 -2.19 -5.75
C ASP A 179 17.79 -2.82 -4.35
N VAL A 180 16.76 -3.64 -4.17
CA VAL A 180 16.44 -4.25 -2.88
C VAL A 180 17.20 -5.57 -2.68
N VAL A 181 17.53 -5.86 -1.43
CA VAL A 181 18.13 -7.14 -1.03
C VAL A 181 17.03 -8.05 -0.49
N LEU A 182 16.94 -9.27 -1.04
CA LEU A 182 16.06 -10.29 -0.49
C LEU A 182 16.65 -10.80 0.83
N ARG A 183 15.80 -10.98 1.82
CA ARG A 183 16.14 -11.62 3.08
C ARG A 183 15.45 -12.97 3.13
N ASP A 184 16.20 -14.02 3.49
CA ASP A 184 15.62 -15.32 3.80
C ASP A 184 14.75 -15.21 5.05
N ILE A 185 13.55 -15.77 4.98
CA ILE A 185 12.58 -15.78 6.09
C ILE A 185 12.74 -17.05 6.91
#